data_c45dc5b24fa51a6c234bdcfb695855aa
#
_entry.id   c45dc5b24fa51a6c234bdcfb695855aa
#
_cell.length_a   1.000
_cell.length_b   1.000
_cell.length_c   1.000
_cell.angle_alpha   90.00
_cell.angle_beta   90.00
_cell.angle_gamma   90.00
#
_symmetry.space_group_name_H-M   'P 1'
#
loop_
_entity.id
_entity.type
_entity.pdbx_description
1 polymer ?
#
loop_
_entity_poly.entity_id
_entity_poly.type
_entity_poly.pdbx_seq_one_letter_code
_entity_poly.pdbx_strand_id
1 'polypeptide(L)'
;PMSAFRRADIIVLTKANQAKSGAIEEIKEKISPYVTEDRIFVADIKLESWIAREAGGGERTVEDEGFVPEGKYIALSAIGNPGGFYQFLDELGVAVAERRTYRDHHILTENEIAELEKLAAEIGADGFVCTEKDLANMPRKLSLNLPLYVPCIKVALRDPLGFRRKILEKLRPSFLVASNGNGEDAIGVVLAKKLKARFPCANVDAFALVGSGKPYKMNGINVVSPPADMPSGGVVKYHLRDLVGDMRHGLGGAIKSQMKKMRELCGKYRTPVCVGDVYLLLSVLWGQGIKPL
;
A
#
# COMPACT_ATOMS: atom_id res chain seq x y z
N PRO A 1 2.03 -8.48 15.81
CA PRO A 1 0.79 -8.67 16.56
C PRO A 1 -0.39 -8.70 15.60
N MET A 2 -1.35 -9.60 15.80
CA MET A 2 -2.56 -9.73 14.95
C MET A 2 -3.35 -8.43 14.81
N SER A 3 -3.28 -7.53 15.80
CA SER A 3 -3.89 -6.20 15.73
C SER A 3 -3.38 -5.31 14.59
N ALA A 4 -2.22 -5.60 14.01
CA ALA A 4 -1.70 -4.84 12.86
C ALA A 4 -2.55 -5.04 11.61
N PHE A 5 -3.18 -6.20 11.42
CA PHE A 5 -4.04 -6.48 10.28
C PHE A 5 -5.25 -5.55 10.20
N ARG A 6 -5.80 -5.09 11.34
CA ARG A 6 -6.91 -4.13 11.36
C ARG A 6 -6.57 -2.77 10.74
N ARG A 7 -5.29 -2.38 10.78
CA ARG A 7 -4.80 -1.10 10.26
C ARG A 7 -4.31 -1.20 8.83
N ALA A 8 -4.13 -2.42 8.30
CA ALA A 8 -3.67 -2.63 6.95
C ALA A 8 -4.81 -2.38 5.95
N ASP A 9 -4.56 -1.56 4.96
CA ASP A 9 -5.48 -1.33 3.85
C ASP A 9 -5.45 -2.48 2.85
N ILE A 10 -4.29 -3.10 2.67
CA ILE A 10 -4.05 -4.24 1.78
C ILE A 10 -3.07 -5.19 2.48
N ILE A 11 -3.30 -6.47 2.32
CA ILE A 11 -2.41 -7.55 2.76
C ILE A 11 -2.01 -8.36 1.55
N VAL A 12 -0.73 -8.64 1.39
CA VAL A 12 -0.20 -9.51 0.33
C VAL A 12 0.45 -10.73 0.98
N LEU A 13 -0.09 -11.91 0.68
CA LEU A 13 0.50 -13.19 1.05
C LEU A 13 1.49 -13.58 -0.06
N THR A 14 2.77 -13.41 0.21
CA THR A 14 3.84 -13.72 -0.75
C THR A 14 4.32 -15.16 -0.62
N LYS A 15 5.07 -15.65 -1.63
CA LYS A 15 5.61 -17.02 -1.69
C LYS A 15 4.52 -18.10 -1.62
N ALA A 16 3.37 -17.83 -2.20
CA ALA A 16 2.23 -18.72 -2.11
C ALA A 16 2.44 -20.05 -2.83
N ASN A 17 3.22 -20.04 -3.92
CA ASN A 17 3.63 -21.25 -4.63
C ASN A 17 4.59 -22.15 -3.82
N GLN A 18 5.29 -21.62 -2.82
CA GLN A 18 6.18 -22.37 -1.93
C GLN A 18 5.46 -22.86 -0.66
N ALA A 19 4.20 -22.49 -0.47
CA ALA A 19 3.43 -22.89 0.69
C ALA A 19 2.87 -24.31 0.53
N LYS A 20 2.74 -25.02 1.64
CA LYS A 20 2.06 -26.33 1.64
C LYS A 20 0.60 -26.17 1.19
N SER A 21 0.05 -27.22 0.57
CA SER A 21 -1.36 -27.25 0.18
C SER A 21 -2.26 -26.90 1.38
N GLY A 22 -3.22 -25.98 1.16
CA GLY A 22 -4.15 -25.50 2.18
C GLY A 22 -3.60 -24.40 3.11
N ALA A 23 -2.29 -24.11 3.10
CA ALA A 23 -1.69 -23.14 4.03
C ALA A 23 -2.18 -21.69 3.76
N ILE A 24 -2.45 -21.34 2.51
CA ILE A 24 -2.98 -20.01 2.16
C ILE A 24 -4.39 -19.82 2.73
N GLU A 25 -5.24 -20.81 2.59
CA GLU A 25 -6.60 -20.83 3.10
C GLU A 25 -6.61 -20.76 4.63
N GLU A 26 -5.73 -21.54 5.29
CA GLU A 26 -5.56 -21.49 6.74
C GLU A 26 -5.13 -20.10 7.23
N ILE A 27 -4.20 -19.45 6.53
CA ILE A 27 -3.78 -18.08 6.86
C ILE A 27 -4.94 -17.10 6.66
N LYS A 28 -5.66 -17.18 5.56
CA LYS A 28 -6.85 -16.34 5.29
C LYS A 28 -7.89 -16.50 6.39
N GLU A 29 -8.18 -17.73 6.82
CA GLU A 29 -9.12 -18.00 7.90
C GLU A 29 -8.65 -17.38 9.22
N LYS A 30 -7.39 -17.52 9.58
CA LYS A 30 -6.81 -16.92 10.80
C LYS A 30 -6.87 -15.39 10.83
N ILE A 31 -6.77 -14.72 9.69
CA ILE A 31 -6.78 -13.27 9.62
C ILE A 31 -8.16 -12.69 9.31
N SER A 32 -9.15 -13.49 8.92
CA SER A 32 -10.52 -13.07 8.58
C SER A 32 -11.23 -12.26 9.69
N PRO A 33 -10.99 -12.47 11.01
CA PRO A 33 -11.58 -11.62 12.04
C PRO A 33 -11.04 -10.18 12.06
N TYR A 34 -9.95 -9.92 11.35
CA TYR A 34 -9.23 -8.62 11.37
C TYR A 34 -9.30 -7.88 10.05
N VAL A 35 -9.52 -8.59 8.93
CA VAL A 35 -9.47 -8.04 7.57
C VAL A 35 -10.45 -8.77 6.67
N THR A 36 -11.12 -8.02 5.79
CA THR A 36 -12.04 -8.55 4.78
C THR A 36 -11.28 -9.16 3.61
N GLU A 37 -11.85 -10.18 2.96
CA GLU A 37 -11.20 -10.94 1.89
C GLU A 37 -10.80 -10.05 0.69
N ASP A 38 -11.58 -9.02 0.39
CA ASP A 38 -11.31 -8.05 -0.69
C ASP A 38 -10.04 -7.20 -0.48
N ARG A 39 -9.39 -7.32 0.68
CA ARG A 39 -8.10 -6.69 1.01
C ARG A 39 -6.93 -7.66 1.00
N ILE A 40 -7.17 -8.95 0.78
CA ILE A 40 -6.14 -10.00 0.81
C ILE A 40 -5.81 -10.39 -0.61
N PHE A 41 -4.55 -10.22 -0.98
CA PHE A 41 -4.01 -10.62 -2.28
C PHE A 41 -2.95 -11.70 -2.10
N VAL A 42 -2.87 -12.58 -3.07
CA VAL A 42 -1.92 -13.69 -3.07
C VAL A 42 -0.91 -13.47 -4.18
N ALA A 43 0.36 -13.71 -3.89
CA ALA A 43 1.45 -13.55 -4.83
C ALA A 43 2.42 -14.73 -4.79
N ASP A 44 2.81 -15.16 -5.95
CA ASP A 44 3.80 -16.22 -6.17
C ASP A 44 5.18 -15.60 -6.41
N ILE A 45 6.22 -16.36 -6.16
CA ILE A 45 7.59 -16.05 -6.60
C ILE A 45 7.81 -16.74 -7.94
N LYS A 46 8.28 -15.99 -8.94
CA LYS A 46 8.62 -16.51 -10.26
C LYS A 46 10.02 -16.08 -10.66
N LEU A 47 10.66 -16.86 -11.48
CA LEU A 47 11.89 -16.45 -12.14
C LEU A 47 11.59 -15.26 -13.08
N GLU A 48 12.45 -14.27 -13.08
CA GLU A 48 12.42 -13.15 -14.02
C GLU A 48 13.55 -13.23 -15.03
N SER A 49 14.76 -13.48 -14.53
CA SER A 49 15.96 -13.58 -15.33
C SER A 49 17.05 -14.31 -14.54
N TRP A 50 18.19 -14.53 -15.19
CA TRP A 50 19.41 -14.98 -14.51
C TRP A 50 20.50 -13.94 -14.65
N ILE A 51 21.26 -13.72 -13.60
CA ILE A 51 22.58 -13.10 -13.68
C ILE A 51 23.59 -14.23 -13.79
N ALA A 52 24.38 -14.22 -14.84
CA ALA A 52 25.50 -15.14 -15.04
C ALA A 52 26.79 -14.35 -14.91
N ARG A 53 27.60 -14.67 -13.91
CA ARG A 53 28.95 -14.15 -13.73
C ARG A 53 29.95 -15.23 -14.19
N GLU A 54 30.74 -14.91 -15.21
CA GLU A 54 31.70 -15.83 -15.77
C GLU A 54 33.00 -15.90 -14.94
N ALA A 55 33.71 -17.00 -15.05
CA ALA A 55 35.06 -17.14 -14.49
C ALA A 55 35.93 -15.97 -14.94
N GLY A 56 36.53 -15.26 -13.97
CA GLY A 56 37.39 -14.11 -14.30
C GLY A 56 36.67 -12.75 -14.39
N GLY A 57 35.32 -12.66 -14.21
CA GLY A 57 34.66 -11.41 -13.85
C GLY A 57 33.75 -10.76 -14.87
N GLY A 58 33.39 -11.39 -15.97
CA GLY A 58 32.29 -10.92 -16.85
C GLY A 58 30.95 -11.19 -16.22
N GLU A 59 29.99 -10.24 -16.33
CA GLU A 59 28.61 -10.42 -15.86
C GLU A 59 27.64 -10.12 -17.01
N ARG A 60 26.65 -11.00 -17.18
CA ARG A 60 25.57 -10.83 -18.17
C ARG A 60 24.22 -11.23 -17.58
N THR A 61 23.17 -10.58 -18.04
CA THR A 61 21.79 -10.96 -17.73
C THR A 61 21.24 -11.85 -18.83
N VAL A 62 20.60 -12.94 -18.45
CA VAL A 62 19.89 -13.86 -19.36
C VAL A 62 18.40 -13.72 -19.08
N GLU A 63 17.67 -13.13 -20.02
CA GLU A 63 16.22 -12.84 -19.89
C GLU A 63 15.33 -13.98 -20.45
N ASP A 64 15.94 -15.10 -20.87
CA ASP A 64 15.19 -16.26 -21.34
C ASP A 64 14.54 -17.00 -20.15
N GLU A 65 13.22 -17.01 -20.09
CA GLU A 65 12.46 -17.70 -19.06
C GLU A 65 12.66 -19.24 -19.07
N GLY A 66 13.08 -19.79 -20.20
CA GLY A 66 13.38 -21.22 -20.37
C GLY A 66 14.83 -21.59 -20.06
N PHE A 67 15.71 -20.60 -19.82
CA PHE A 67 17.10 -20.86 -19.54
C PHE A 67 17.28 -21.52 -18.17
N VAL A 68 18.00 -22.65 -18.16
CA VAL A 68 18.50 -23.30 -16.95
C VAL A 68 19.99 -23.56 -17.17
N PRO A 69 20.85 -23.17 -16.23
CA PRO A 69 22.28 -23.41 -16.41
C PRO A 69 22.57 -24.92 -16.46
N GLU A 70 23.26 -25.32 -17.55
CA GLU A 70 23.67 -26.72 -17.74
C GLU A 70 24.84 -27.08 -16.85
N GLY A 71 24.83 -28.30 -16.28
CA GLY A 71 25.89 -28.78 -15.39
C GLY A 71 25.42 -28.97 -13.96
N LYS A 72 26.39 -29.21 -13.05
CA LYS A 72 26.16 -29.44 -11.61
C LYS A 72 26.68 -28.28 -10.78
N TYR A 73 25.92 -27.82 -9.83
CA TYR A 73 26.25 -26.61 -9.09
C TYR A 73 26.29 -26.81 -7.58
N ILE A 74 27.11 -26.05 -6.89
CA ILE A 74 27.07 -25.88 -5.45
C ILE A 74 26.13 -24.69 -5.18
N ALA A 75 25.04 -24.93 -4.47
CA ALA A 75 24.08 -23.89 -4.06
C ALA A 75 24.52 -23.23 -2.75
N LEU A 76 24.73 -21.93 -2.78
CA LEU A 76 25.18 -21.10 -1.65
C LEU A 76 24.02 -20.25 -1.14
N SER A 77 23.80 -20.23 0.18
CA SER A 77 22.74 -19.42 0.75
C SER A 77 23.07 -18.90 2.14
N ALA A 78 23.02 -17.59 2.32
CA ALA A 78 23.16 -16.88 3.58
C ALA A 78 21.91 -16.05 3.90
N ILE A 79 20.73 -16.65 3.77
CA ILE A 79 19.44 -16.02 4.02
C ILE A 79 18.68 -16.74 5.15
N GLY A 80 17.68 -16.05 5.76
CA GLY A 80 16.91 -16.61 6.87
C GLY A 80 16.04 -17.84 6.54
N ASN A 81 15.75 -18.11 5.24
CA ASN A 81 15.02 -19.29 4.79
C ASN A 81 15.73 -19.95 3.59
N PRO A 82 16.82 -20.68 3.83
CA PRO A 82 17.56 -21.35 2.74
C PRO A 82 16.76 -22.48 2.07
N GLY A 83 15.88 -23.15 2.82
CA GLY A 83 15.05 -24.22 2.28
C GLY A 83 14.15 -23.78 1.12
N GLY A 84 13.58 -22.60 1.22
CA GLY A 84 12.77 -22.03 0.13
C GLY A 84 13.56 -21.73 -1.13
N PHE A 85 14.84 -21.35 -0.99
CA PHE A 85 15.73 -21.14 -2.13
C PHE A 85 16.10 -22.47 -2.80
N TYR A 86 16.45 -23.46 -2.03
CA TYR A 86 16.80 -24.78 -2.57
C TYR A 86 15.61 -25.44 -3.28
N GLN A 87 14.42 -25.35 -2.69
CA GLN A 87 13.19 -25.82 -3.35
C GLN A 87 12.96 -25.08 -4.67
N PHE A 88 13.19 -23.77 -4.72
CA PHE A 88 13.05 -23.00 -5.95
C PHE A 88 14.03 -23.42 -7.04
N LEU A 89 15.29 -23.76 -6.69
CA LEU A 89 16.25 -24.32 -7.63
C LEU A 89 15.82 -25.69 -8.16
N ASP A 90 15.28 -26.55 -7.28
CA ASP A 90 14.74 -27.84 -7.67
C ASP A 90 13.56 -27.69 -8.65
N GLU A 91 12.64 -26.71 -8.39
CA GLU A 91 11.52 -26.40 -9.28
C GLU A 91 11.98 -25.86 -10.64
N LEU A 92 13.10 -25.13 -10.69
CA LEU A 92 13.70 -24.64 -11.94
C LEU A 92 14.46 -25.73 -12.70
N GLY A 93 14.69 -26.90 -12.09
CA GLY A 93 15.46 -27.99 -12.70
C GLY A 93 16.98 -27.81 -12.66
N VAL A 94 17.48 -26.96 -11.77
CA VAL A 94 18.93 -26.79 -11.58
C VAL A 94 19.52 -28.01 -10.88
N ALA A 95 20.52 -28.64 -11.47
CA ALA A 95 21.20 -29.79 -10.86
C ALA A 95 22.15 -29.34 -9.73
N VAL A 96 21.65 -29.38 -8.49
CA VAL A 96 22.42 -29.02 -7.29
C VAL A 96 23.12 -30.25 -6.74
N ALA A 97 24.47 -30.26 -6.82
CA ALA A 97 25.31 -31.35 -6.29
C ALA A 97 25.54 -31.23 -4.79
N GLU A 98 25.62 -29.99 -4.27
CA GLU A 98 25.87 -29.73 -2.85
C GLU A 98 25.16 -28.44 -2.43
N ARG A 99 24.68 -28.40 -1.17
CA ARG A 99 23.99 -27.24 -0.58
C ARG A 99 24.81 -26.71 0.60
N ARG A 100 25.29 -25.47 0.50
CA ARG A 100 26.02 -24.78 1.56
C ARG A 100 25.20 -23.65 2.15
N THR A 101 24.83 -23.81 3.41
CA THR A 101 24.07 -22.82 4.16
C THR A 101 24.96 -22.11 5.15
N TYR A 102 24.95 -20.79 5.11
CA TYR A 102 25.64 -19.90 6.04
C TYR A 102 24.65 -19.18 6.95
N ARG A 103 25.16 -18.50 7.95
CA ARG A 103 24.34 -17.62 8.81
C ARG A 103 23.74 -16.50 7.97
N ASP A 104 22.54 -16.03 8.32
CA ASP A 104 21.91 -14.88 7.63
C ASP A 104 22.86 -13.67 7.66
N HIS A 105 23.01 -13.00 6.50
CA HIS A 105 23.96 -11.91 6.25
C HIS A 105 25.45 -12.28 6.34
N HIS A 106 25.82 -13.55 6.25
CA HIS A 106 27.23 -13.94 6.17
C HIS A 106 27.87 -13.39 4.88
N ILE A 107 29.10 -12.90 5.01
CA ILE A 107 29.93 -12.45 3.89
C ILE A 107 31.01 -13.48 3.70
N LEU A 108 31.05 -14.08 2.52
CA LEU A 108 32.07 -15.11 2.20
C LEU A 108 33.47 -14.49 2.23
N THR A 109 34.37 -15.17 2.93
CA THR A 109 35.80 -14.83 2.97
C THR A 109 36.58 -15.48 1.82
N GLU A 110 37.78 -14.97 1.51
CA GLU A 110 38.63 -15.56 0.49
C GLU A 110 38.97 -17.04 0.80
N ASN A 111 39.17 -17.38 2.08
CA ASN A 111 39.44 -18.77 2.48
C ASN A 111 38.26 -19.68 2.22
N GLU A 112 37.03 -19.24 2.57
CA GLU A 112 35.79 -20.01 2.33
C GLU A 112 35.56 -20.24 0.84
N ILE A 113 35.94 -19.28 0.01
CA ILE A 113 35.87 -19.41 -1.44
C ILE A 113 36.88 -20.42 -1.97
N ALA A 114 38.10 -20.35 -1.50
CA ALA A 114 39.11 -21.35 -1.87
C ALA A 114 38.68 -22.78 -1.46
N GLU A 115 38.04 -22.93 -0.29
CA GLU A 115 37.44 -24.20 0.15
C GLU A 115 36.29 -24.63 -0.77
N LEU A 116 35.41 -23.70 -1.19
CA LEU A 116 34.31 -23.99 -2.11
C LEU A 116 34.80 -24.40 -3.50
N GLU A 117 35.84 -23.75 -4.02
CA GLU A 117 36.46 -24.11 -5.31
C GLU A 117 37.14 -25.50 -5.24
N LYS A 118 37.81 -25.80 -4.13
CA LYS A 118 38.38 -27.14 -3.89
C LYS A 118 37.26 -28.19 -3.85
N LEU A 119 36.20 -27.92 -3.11
CA LEU A 119 35.03 -28.82 -3.04
C LEU A 119 34.42 -29.03 -4.43
N ALA A 120 34.27 -27.95 -5.21
CA ALA A 120 33.73 -28.03 -6.57
C ALA A 120 34.57 -28.97 -7.45
N ALA A 121 35.88 -28.89 -7.35
CA ALA A 121 36.79 -29.81 -8.06
C ALA A 121 36.68 -31.25 -7.59
N GLU A 122 36.51 -31.46 -6.28
CA GLU A 122 36.38 -32.82 -5.69
C GLU A 122 35.07 -33.52 -6.12
N ILE A 123 33.93 -32.78 -6.20
CA ILE A 123 32.62 -33.33 -6.57
C ILE A 123 32.26 -33.20 -8.04
N GLY A 124 33.14 -32.59 -8.84
CA GLY A 124 32.91 -32.32 -10.25
C GLY A 124 31.76 -31.34 -10.49
N ALA A 125 31.71 -30.27 -9.70
CA ALA A 125 30.74 -29.21 -9.90
C ALA A 125 31.25 -28.18 -10.93
N ASP A 126 30.36 -27.73 -11.81
CA ASP A 126 30.67 -26.80 -12.92
C ASP A 126 30.61 -25.34 -12.50
N GLY A 127 30.14 -25.04 -11.28
CA GLY A 127 30.05 -23.69 -10.77
C GLY A 127 29.18 -23.56 -9.51
N PHE A 128 28.76 -22.35 -9.26
CA PHE A 128 28.00 -21.98 -8.08
C PHE A 128 26.65 -21.38 -8.48
N VAL A 129 25.67 -21.47 -7.55
CA VAL A 129 24.40 -20.76 -7.64
C VAL A 129 24.07 -20.14 -6.29
N CYS A 130 23.68 -18.86 -6.26
CA CYS A 130 23.31 -18.17 -5.01
C CYS A 130 22.09 -17.26 -5.20
N THR A 131 21.60 -16.64 -4.12
CA THR A 131 20.53 -15.66 -4.20
C THR A 131 21.04 -14.28 -4.60
N GLU A 132 20.13 -13.39 -5.11
CA GLU A 132 20.47 -11.97 -5.37
C GLU A 132 21.01 -11.27 -4.12
N LYS A 133 20.48 -11.61 -2.92
CA LYS A 133 20.94 -11.07 -1.64
C LYS A 133 22.38 -11.48 -1.35
N ASP A 134 22.72 -12.74 -1.60
CA ASP A 134 24.06 -13.25 -1.39
C ASP A 134 25.05 -12.61 -2.37
N LEU A 135 24.66 -12.48 -3.65
CA LEU A 135 25.45 -11.76 -4.64
C LEU A 135 25.74 -10.32 -4.21
N ALA A 136 24.72 -9.61 -3.72
CA ALA A 136 24.86 -8.22 -3.26
C ALA A 136 25.81 -8.08 -2.06
N ASN A 137 25.92 -9.12 -1.23
CA ASN A 137 26.79 -9.17 -0.07
C ASN A 137 28.21 -9.67 -0.41
N MET A 138 28.43 -10.22 -1.61
CA MET A 138 29.77 -10.66 -2.02
C MET A 138 30.72 -9.48 -2.21
N PRO A 139 31.99 -9.58 -1.77
CA PRO A 139 32.97 -8.54 -2.03
C PRO A 139 33.15 -8.30 -3.53
N ARG A 140 33.13 -7.04 -3.97
CA ARG A 140 33.23 -6.69 -5.41
C ARG A 140 34.54 -7.16 -6.07
N LYS A 141 35.60 -7.34 -5.28
CA LYS A 141 36.93 -7.81 -5.75
C LYS A 141 37.05 -9.32 -5.76
N LEU A 142 35.99 -10.03 -5.38
CA LEU A 142 36.01 -11.48 -5.30
C LEU A 142 36.03 -12.06 -6.72
N SER A 143 37.10 -12.71 -7.08
CA SER A 143 37.21 -13.47 -8.33
C SER A 143 36.91 -14.93 -8.03
N LEU A 144 35.92 -15.49 -8.73
CA LEU A 144 35.67 -16.92 -8.75
C LEU A 144 36.29 -17.51 -10.00
N ASN A 145 36.94 -18.65 -9.87
CA ASN A 145 37.50 -19.41 -10.99
C ASN A 145 36.45 -20.24 -11.75
N LEU A 146 35.23 -20.34 -11.17
CA LEU A 146 34.10 -21.01 -11.77
C LEU A 146 32.92 -20.05 -11.93
N PRO A 147 32.01 -20.31 -12.88
CA PRO A 147 30.86 -19.45 -13.10
C PRO A 147 29.92 -19.45 -11.88
N LEU A 148 29.25 -18.31 -11.67
CA LEU A 148 28.22 -18.12 -10.66
C LEU A 148 26.91 -17.70 -11.33
N TYR A 149 25.86 -18.44 -11.07
CA TYR A 149 24.52 -18.11 -11.54
C TYR A 149 23.64 -17.61 -10.40
N VAL A 150 22.80 -16.62 -10.69
CA VAL A 150 21.89 -16.02 -9.71
C VAL A 150 20.50 -15.90 -10.32
N PRO A 151 19.53 -16.68 -9.85
CA PRO A 151 18.15 -16.52 -10.28
C PRO A 151 17.58 -15.22 -9.71
N CYS A 152 17.23 -14.29 -10.57
CA CYS A 152 16.51 -13.07 -10.24
C CYS A 152 15.02 -13.38 -10.16
N ILE A 153 14.38 -12.97 -9.09
CA ILE A 153 12.99 -13.31 -8.83
C ILE A 153 12.09 -12.08 -8.90
N LYS A 154 10.84 -12.30 -9.39
CA LYS A 154 9.77 -11.32 -9.30
C LYS A 154 8.61 -11.84 -8.46
N VAL A 155 7.92 -10.90 -7.81
CA VAL A 155 6.65 -11.18 -7.12
C VAL A 155 5.51 -11.03 -8.13
N ALA A 156 4.81 -12.12 -8.42
CA ALA A 156 3.70 -12.17 -9.36
C ALA A 156 2.37 -12.28 -8.60
N LEU A 157 1.56 -11.23 -8.62
CA LEU A 157 0.22 -11.25 -8.04
C LEU A 157 -0.69 -12.18 -8.85
N ARG A 158 -1.50 -13.01 -8.17
CA ARG A 158 -2.51 -13.84 -8.83
C ARG A 158 -3.67 -13.02 -9.38
N ASP A 159 -4.01 -11.88 -8.73
CA ASP A 159 -4.99 -10.89 -9.20
C ASP A 159 -4.37 -9.48 -9.27
N PRO A 160 -3.57 -9.16 -10.29
CA PRO A 160 -2.93 -7.85 -10.42
C PRO A 160 -3.94 -6.73 -10.71
N LEU A 161 -5.06 -7.03 -11.40
CA LEU A 161 -6.08 -6.03 -11.70
C LEU A 161 -6.89 -5.65 -10.47
N GLY A 162 -7.30 -6.62 -9.67
CA GLY A 162 -7.96 -6.37 -8.38
C GLY A 162 -7.07 -5.60 -7.42
N PHE A 163 -5.79 -5.97 -7.31
CA PHE A 163 -4.81 -5.25 -6.51
C PHE A 163 -4.65 -3.79 -6.94
N ARG A 164 -4.45 -3.55 -8.25
CA ARG A 164 -4.36 -2.20 -8.80
C ARG A 164 -5.62 -1.38 -8.51
N ARG A 165 -6.80 -1.98 -8.73
CA ARG A 165 -8.09 -1.33 -8.43
C ARG A 165 -8.17 -0.94 -6.96
N LYS A 166 -7.79 -1.84 -6.03
CA LYS A 166 -7.81 -1.59 -4.59
C LYS A 166 -6.88 -0.46 -4.18
N ILE A 167 -5.68 -0.41 -4.74
CA ILE A 167 -4.74 0.70 -4.54
C ILE A 167 -5.36 2.01 -5.04
N LEU A 168 -5.91 2.03 -6.25
CA LEU A 168 -6.50 3.23 -6.82
C LEU A 168 -7.72 3.72 -6.03
N GLU A 169 -8.55 2.83 -5.50
CA GLU A 169 -9.64 3.17 -4.58
C GLU A 169 -9.12 3.88 -3.33
N LYS A 170 -8.00 3.42 -2.77
CA LYS A 170 -7.36 4.02 -1.59
C LYS A 170 -6.62 5.32 -1.89
N LEU A 171 -6.09 5.46 -3.07
CA LEU A 171 -5.39 6.67 -3.50
C LEU A 171 -6.32 7.74 -4.07
N ARG A 172 -7.60 7.42 -4.35
CA ARG A 172 -8.56 8.39 -4.85
C ARG A 172 -8.63 9.59 -3.91
N PRO A 173 -8.31 10.79 -4.37
CA PRO A 173 -8.52 11.98 -3.58
C PRO A 173 -10.02 12.12 -3.29
N SER A 174 -10.37 12.42 -2.05
CA SER A 174 -11.74 12.71 -1.67
C SER A 174 -11.78 14.02 -0.90
N PHE A 175 -12.60 14.94 -1.38
CA PHE A 175 -12.73 16.29 -0.84
C PHE A 175 -14.14 16.49 -0.30
N LEU A 176 -14.23 17.04 0.90
CA LEU A 176 -15.48 17.56 1.46
C LEU A 176 -15.39 19.09 1.48
N VAL A 177 -16.08 19.75 0.57
CA VAL A 177 -16.15 21.21 0.56
C VAL A 177 -17.24 21.65 1.50
N ALA A 178 -16.86 22.15 2.68
CA ALA A 178 -17.76 22.65 3.69
C ALA A 178 -17.90 24.16 3.60
N SER A 179 -19.12 24.69 3.69
CA SER A 179 -19.44 26.12 3.61
C SER A 179 -20.51 26.52 4.61
N ASN A 180 -20.54 27.82 4.99
CA ASN A 180 -21.45 28.35 6.01
C ASN A 180 -22.86 28.69 5.51
N GLY A 181 -23.03 28.88 4.19
CA GLY A 181 -24.32 29.29 3.63
C GLY A 181 -24.22 29.98 2.27
N ASN A 182 -25.22 30.74 1.89
CA ASN A 182 -25.46 31.20 0.51
C ASN A 182 -24.28 31.87 -0.21
N GLY A 183 -23.56 32.77 0.44
CA GLY A 183 -22.41 33.47 -0.16
C GLY A 183 -21.21 32.53 -0.30
N GLU A 184 -20.88 31.83 0.76
CA GLU A 184 -19.78 30.87 0.86
C GLU A 184 -20.06 29.63 0.01
N ASP A 185 -21.33 29.22 -0.13
CA ASP A 185 -21.74 28.13 -1.02
C ASP A 185 -21.34 28.42 -2.48
N ALA A 186 -21.49 29.67 -2.93
CA ALA A 186 -21.08 30.08 -4.27
C ALA A 186 -19.57 29.94 -4.49
N ILE A 187 -18.76 30.34 -3.51
CA ILE A 187 -17.31 30.14 -3.52
C ILE A 187 -16.97 28.67 -3.50
N GLY A 188 -17.66 27.92 -2.65
CA GLY A 188 -17.50 26.46 -2.52
C GLY A 188 -17.78 25.73 -3.83
N VAL A 189 -18.80 26.16 -4.61
CA VAL A 189 -19.08 25.61 -5.94
C VAL A 189 -17.91 25.81 -6.90
N VAL A 190 -17.33 27.02 -6.94
CA VAL A 190 -16.17 27.31 -7.81
C VAL A 190 -15.00 26.41 -7.44
N LEU A 191 -14.73 26.25 -6.14
CA LEU A 191 -13.65 25.41 -5.64
C LEU A 191 -13.88 23.95 -5.97
N ALA A 192 -15.09 23.42 -5.73
CA ALA A 192 -15.45 22.04 -6.03
C ALA A 192 -15.30 21.71 -7.53
N LYS A 193 -15.69 22.65 -8.41
CA LYS A 193 -15.48 22.51 -9.86
C LYS A 193 -14.00 22.45 -10.22
N LYS A 194 -13.18 23.33 -9.64
CA LYS A 194 -11.72 23.32 -9.87
C LYS A 194 -11.07 22.04 -9.36
N LEU A 195 -11.51 21.54 -8.21
CA LEU A 195 -11.04 20.25 -7.68
C LEU A 195 -11.41 19.09 -8.60
N LYS A 196 -12.66 19.02 -9.11
CA LYS A 196 -13.07 18.00 -10.08
C LYS A 196 -12.28 18.10 -11.40
N ALA A 197 -12.03 19.30 -11.89
CA ALA A 197 -11.22 19.50 -13.10
C ALA A 197 -9.76 19.09 -12.91
N ARG A 198 -9.16 19.39 -11.75
CA ARG A 198 -7.77 19.05 -11.44
C ARG A 198 -7.58 17.58 -11.11
N PHE A 199 -8.59 16.94 -10.52
CA PHE A 199 -8.60 15.56 -10.10
C PHE A 199 -9.86 14.84 -10.62
N PRO A 200 -9.91 14.44 -11.91
CA PRO A 200 -11.12 13.89 -12.53
C PRO A 200 -11.68 12.63 -11.84
N CYS A 201 -10.80 11.85 -11.20
CA CYS A 201 -11.18 10.64 -10.45
C CYS A 201 -11.51 10.90 -8.98
N ALA A 202 -11.45 12.15 -8.51
CA ALA A 202 -11.73 12.49 -7.12
C ALA A 202 -13.22 12.41 -6.79
N ASN A 203 -13.54 11.98 -5.57
CA ASN A 203 -14.84 12.22 -5.00
C ASN A 203 -14.86 13.63 -4.40
N VAL A 204 -15.75 14.50 -4.88
CA VAL A 204 -15.90 15.89 -4.40
C VAL A 204 -17.35 16.12 -4.06
N ASP A 205 -17.66 16.14 -2.76
CA ASP A 205 -18.99 16.38 -2.22
C ASP A 205 -18.99 17.69 -1.41
N ALA A 206 -20.17 18.24 -1.19
CA ALA A 206 -20.37 19.49 -0.45
C ALA A 206 -21.09 19.24 0.88
N PHE A 207 -20.72 20.04 1.88
CA PHE A 207 -21.40 20.13 3.15
C PHE A 207 -21.82 21.59 3.39
N ALA A 208 -23.09 21.89 3.20
CA ALA A 208 -23.64 23.19 3.55
C ALA A 208 -24.05 23.17 5.02
N LEU A 209 -23.40 24.00 5.85
CA LEU A 209 -23.69 24.07 7.29
C LEU A 209 -25.07 24.69 7.54
N VAL A 210 -25.45 25.65 6.71
CA VAL A 210 -26.74 26.35 6.75
C VAL A 210 -27.41 26.25 5.38
N GLY A 211 -28.72 26.11 5.37
CA GLY A 211 -29.53 26.00 4.17
C GLY A 211 -29.56 24.60 3.56
N SER A 212 -30.02 24.52 2.33
CA SER A 212 -30.20 23.26 1.60
C SER A 212 -29.04 22.91 0.67
N GLY A 213 -28.00 23.73 0.60
CA GLY A 213 -26.90 23.60 -0.35
C GLY A 213 -27.35 23.76 -1.82
N LYS A 214 -28.41 24.55 -2.07
CA LYS A 214 -29.00 24.76 -3.40
C LYS A 214 -27.96 25.14 -4.47
N PRO A 215 -26.98 26.04 -4.22
CA PRO A 215 -25.95 26.36 -5.20
C PRO A 215 -25.14 25.17 -5.68
N TYR A 216 -24.77 24.26 -4.76
CA TYR A 216 -24.06 23.03 -5.10
C TYR A 216 -24.90 22.10 -5.98
N LYS A 217 -26.17 21.84 -5.56
CA LYS A 217 -27.08 20.95 -6.30
C LYS A 217 -27.32 21.44 -7.73
N MET A 218 -27.52 22.75 -7.93
CA MET A 218 -27.68 23.35 -9.25
C MET A 218 -26.45 23.21 -10.15
N ASN A 219 -25.29 22.96 -9.56
CA ASN A 219 -24.02 22.77 -10.28
C ASN A 219 -23.57 21.31 -10.32
N GLY A 220 -24.46 20.34 -10.05
CA GLY A 220 -24.16 18.92 -10.12
C GLY A 220 -23.14 18.43 -9.08
N ILE A 221 -23.07 19.13 -7.93
CA ILE A 221 -22.23 18.74 -6.78
C ILE A 221 -23.15 18.09 -5.76
N ASN A 222 -22.82 16.87 -5.33
CA ASN A 222 -23.60 16.15 -4.34
C ASN A 222 -23.46 16.81 -2.97
N VAL A 223 -24.60 17.04 -2.29
CA VAL A 223 -24.65 17.64 -0.95
C VAL A 223 -24.95 16.55 0.06
N VAL A 224 -24.01 16.35 0.99
CA VAL A 224 -24.06 15.27 2.01
C VAL A 224 -24.51 15.76 3.39
N SER A 225 -24.67 17.10 3.57
CA SER A 225 -25.23 17.66 4.78
C SER A 225 -26.75 17.47 4.86
N PRO A 226 -27.32 17.26 6.06
CA PRO A 226 -28.77 17.37 6.23
C PRO A 226 -29.20 18.83 5.98
N PRO A 227 -30.40 19.07 5.43
CA PRO A 227 -30.94 20.42 5.33
C PRO A 227 -31.02 21.07 6.71
N ALA A 228 -30.56 22.32 6.82
CA ALA A 228 -30.63 23.08 8.05
C ALA A 228 -31.10 24.50 7.73
N ASP A 229 -32.37 24.74 7.78
CA ASP A 229 -32.96 26.07 7.63
C ASP A 229 -32.81 26.82 8.95
N MET A 230 -32.07 27.92 8.90
CA MET A 230 -31.93 28.82 10.04
C MET A 230 -32.64 30.14 9.74
N PRO A 231 -33.53 30.61 10.61
CA PRO A 231 -34.29 31.85 10.39
C PRO A 231 -33.42 33.09 10.17
N SER A 232 -32.22 33.10 10.80
CA SER A 232 -31.22 34.19 10.66
C SER A 232 -30.40 34.14 9.38
N GLY A 233 -30.49 33.07 8.59
CA GLY A 233 -29.72 32.88 7.35
C GLY A 233 -28.21 32.71 7.51
N GLY A 234 -27.71 32.47 8.76
CA GLY A 234 -26.31 32.22 9.06
C GLY A 234 -26.08 31.99 10.55
N VAL A 235 -24.94 31.41 10.94
CA VAL A 235 -24.64 31.02 12.35
C VAL A 235 -24.32 32.25 13.21
N VAL A 236 -23.85 33.35 12.63
CA VAL A 236 -23.52 34.58 13.36
C VAL A 236 -23.94 35.82 12.54
N LYS A 237 -25.08 36.39 12.86
CA LYS A 237 -25.36 37.81 12.60
C LYS A 237 -25.21 38.57 13.92
N TYR A 238 -24.46 39.64 13.89
CA TYR A 238 -23.86 40.45 14.95
C TYR A 238 -24.73 40.95 16.12
N HIS A 239 -25.91 40.36 16.39
CA HIS A 239 -26.76 40.79 17.50
C HIS A 239 -27.16 39.63 18.41
N LEU A 240 -26.82 39.76 19.71
CA LEU A 240 -27.20 38.83 20.80
C LEU A 240 -28.72 38.50 20.87
N ARG A 241 -29.56 39.39 20.35
CA ARG A 241 -31.03 39.17 20.29
C ARG A 241 -31.42 38.09 19.28
N ASP A 242 -30.71 37.98 18.16
CA ASP A 242 -30.97 37.00 17.13
C ASP A 242 -30.56 35.60 17.60
N LEU A 243 -29.47 35.49 18.37
CA LEU A 243 -29.00 34.26 19.00
C LEU A 243 -30.05 33.68 19.97
N VAL A 244 -30.71 34.52 20.76
CA VAL A 244 -31.76 34.08 21.70
C VAL A 244 -33.01 33.59 20.93
N GLY A 245 -33.34 34.20 19.80
CA GLY A 245 -34.39 33.77 18.90
C GLY A 245 -34.10 32.40 18.29
N ASP A 246 -32.91 32.22 17.76
CA ASP A 246 -32.45 30.99 17.12
C ASP A 246 -32.34 29.82 18.13
N MET A 247 -31.92 30.09 19.38
CA MET A 247 -31.96 29.08 20.47
C MET A 247 -33.32 28.57 20.80
N ARG A 248 -34.38 29.41 20.75
CA ARG A 248 -35.77 29.02 20.98
C ARG A 248 -36.35 28.18 19.82
N HIS A 249 -35.84 28.33 18.60
CA HIS A 249 -36.29 27.60 17.41
C HIS A 249 -35.49 26.34 17.12
N GLY A 250 -34.74 25.80 18.12
CA GLY A 250 -34.08 24.50 17.99
C GLY A 250 -32.65 24.55 17.44
N LEU A 251 -32.00 25.71 17.44
CA LEU A 251 -30.61 25.89 16.98
C LEU A 251 -29.65 24.87 17.62
N GLY A 252 -29.78 24.61 18.91
CA GLY A 252 -28.94 23.63 19.60
C GLY A 252 -29.07 22.21 19.07
N GLY A 253 -30.29 21.81 18.67
CA GLY A 253 -30.57 20.52 18.04
C GLY A 253 -29.99 20.43 16.62
N ALA A 254 -30.17 21.47 15.82
CA ALA A 254 -29.65 21.55 14.47
C ALA A 254 -28.12 21.52 14.47
N ILE A 255 -27.47 22.33 15.31
CA ILE A 255 -26.01 22.33 15.49
C ILE A 255 -25.48 20.94 15.88
N LYS A 256 -26.11 20.32 16.86
CA LYS A 256 -25.72 18.96 17.34
C LYS A 256 -25.85 17.92 16.23
N SER A 257 -26.92 18.00 15.42
CA SER A 257 -27.13 17.11 14.27
C SER A 257 -26.06 17.35 13.19
N GLN A 258 -25.77 18.60 12.84
CA GLN A 258 -24.74 18.97 11.87
C GLN A 258 -23.35 18.49 12.33
N MET A 259 -23.01 18.72 13.58
CA MET A 259 -21.71 18.26 14.14
C MET A 259 -21.59 16.74 14.17
N LYS A 260 -22.67 16.02 14.52
CA LYS A 260 -22.69 14.56 14.46
C LYS A 260 -22.43 14.09 13.03
N LYS A 261 -23.13 14.69 12.06
CA LYS A 261 -22.98 14.34 10.65
C LYS A 261 -21.61 14.69 10.10
N MET A 262 -21.06 15.84 10.46
CA MET A 262 -19.69 16.22 10.11
C MET A 262 -18.68 15.17 10.63
N ARG A 263 -18.83 14.73 11.86
CA ARG A 263 -17.97 13.72 12.47
C ARG A 263 -18.04 12.36 11.75
N GLU A 264 -19.23 11.95 11.34
CA GLU A 264 -19.44 10.73 10.54
C GLU A 264 -18.76 10.82 9.16
N LEU A 265 -18.78 12.01 8.56
CA LEU A 265 -18.25 12.26 7.22
C LEU A 265 -16.73 12.48 7.20
N CYS A 266 -16.18 13.14 8.21
CA CYS A 266 -14.73 13.42 8.27
C CYS A 266 -13.86 12.15 8.20
N GLY A 267 -14.38 10.98 8.61
CA GLY A 267 -13.70 9.70 8.42
C GLY A 267 -13.74 9.15 6.99
N LYS A 268 -14.63 9.68 6.14
CA LYS A 268 -14.82 9.22 4.75
C LYS A 268 -14.04 10.03 3.73
N TYR A 269 -13.72 11.29 4.04
CA TYR A 269 -13.01 12.20 3.15
C TYR A 269 -11.59 12.44 3.65
N ARG A 270 -10.62 12.35 2.74
CA ARG A 270 -9.21 12.57 3.09
C ARG A 270 -8.88 14.04 3.34
N THR A 271 -9.59 14.94 2.65
CA THR A 271 -9.28 16.37 2.68
C THR A 271 -10.56 17.18 2.80
N PRO A 272 -10.95 17.61 4.00
CA PRO A 272 -11.96 18.62 4.17
C PRO A 272 -11.40 19.98 3.78
N VAL A 273 -12.21 20.79 3.10
CA VAL A 273 -11.90 22.15 2.64
C VAL A 273 -12.97 23.08 3.16
N CYS A 274 -12.59 24.05 4.00
CA CYS A 274 -13.53 24.97 4.62
C CYS A 274 -13.60 26.29 3.82
N VAL A 275 -14.83 26.74 3.56
CA VAL A 275 -15.15 28.01 2.95
C VAL A 275 -16.10 28.75 3.89
N GLY A 276 -15.58 29.59 4.77
CA GLY A 276 -16.37 30.25 5.78
C GLY A 276 -15.56 30.75 6.96
N ASP A 277 -16.20 30.85 8.11
CA ASP A 277 -15.64 31.41 9.34
C ASP A 277 -14.97 30.36 10.26
N VAL A 278 -14.52 30.86 11.40
CA VAL A 278 -13.86 30.06 12.45
C VAL A 278 -14.77 28.96 13.00
N TYR A 279 -16.09 29.19 13.05
CA TYR A 279 -17.03 28.19 13.56
C TYR A 279 -17.09 26.96 12.67
N LEU A 280 -17.11 27.13 11.36
CA LEU A 280 -17.04 26.04 10.40
C LEU A 280 -15.71 25.30 10.51
N LEU A 281 -14.59 26.01 10.62
CA LEU A 281 -13.26 25.41 10.78
C LEU A 281 -13.20 24.56 12.04
N LEU A 282 -13.67 25.06 13.18
CA LEU A 282 -13.72 24.32 14.45
C LEU A 282 -14.61 23.08 14.34
N SER A 283 -15.74 23.18 13.64
CA SER A 283 -16.64 22.05 13.41
C SER A 283 -15.97 20.92 12.62
N VAL A 284 -15.18 21.26 11.60
CA VAL A 284 -14.41 20.31 10.79
C VAL A 284 -13.26 19.70 11.60
N LEU A 285 -12.48 20.51 12.31
CA LEU A 285 -11.37 20.05 13.16
C LEU A 285 -11.88 19.08 14.24
N TRP A 286 -12.98 19.43 14.89
CA TRP A 286 -13.57 18.54 15.89
C TRP A 286 -14.12 17.25 15.28
N GLY A 287 -14.68 17.31 14.08
CA GLY A 287 -15.09 16.14 13.31
C GLY A 287 -13.91 15.20 12.97
N GLN A 288 -12.72 15.74 12.76
CA GLN A 288 -11.49 14.98 12.55
C GLN A 288 -10.85 14.45 13.86
N GLY A 289 -11.42 14.74 15.02
CA GLY A 289 -10.87 14.34 16.31
C GLY A 289 -9.70 15.23 16.81
N ILE A 290 -9.45 16.33 16.12
CA ILE A 290 -8.47 17.34 16.54
C ILE A 290 -9.14 18.21 17.58
N LYS A 291 -8.66 18.16 18.84
CA LYS A 291 -9.13 19.09 19.88
C LYS A 291 -8.49 20.46 19.61
N PRO A 292 -9.30 21.52 19.47
CA PRO A 292 -8.73 22.87 19.44
C PRO A 292 -8.01 23.12 20.77
N LEU A 293 -6.85 23.73 20.68
CA LEU A 293 -6.05 24.17 21.83
C LEU A 293 -6.80 25.21 22.66
#